data_21f781726b0e9ba8ff3b3b698b9d8108
#
_entry.id   21f781726b0e9ba8ff3b3b698b9d8108
#
_cell.length_a   1.000
_cell.length_b   1.000
_cell.length_c   1.000
_cell.angle_alpha   90.00
_cell.angle_beta   90.00
_cell.angle_gamma   90.00
#
_symmetry.space_group_name_H-M   'P 1'
#
loop_
_entity.id
_entity.type
_entity.pdbx_description
1 polymer ?
#
loop_
_entity_poly.entity_id
_entity_poly.type
_entity_poly.pdbx_seq_one_letter_code
_entity_poly.pdbx_strand_id
1 'polypeptide(L)'
;MKICRLISVCVALTCLSFAAYAQGKPTPKDAVLYFVWPQDGTTIKGGFWCRFGLRNMGVTHAGDNYQNSGHHHLLIDVNEPLDPNEPIAQDKSHLHFGAGQTEARIELPPGKHTLQLVLGDAGHYPFKPPVVSDKITVRIK
;
A
#
# COMPACT_ATOMS: atom_id res chain seq x y z
N MET A 1 34.51 39.73 -53.71
CA MET A 1 34.81 38.61 -52.79
C MET A 1 33.78 38.64 -51.70
N LYS A 2 32.71 37.82 -51.81
CA LYS A 2 31.61 37.75 -50.81
C LYS A 2 31.83 36.52 -49.91
N ILE A 3 32.11 36.79 -48.67
CA ILE A 3 32.31 35.73 -47.65
C ILE A 3 30.91 35.28 -47.10
N CYS A 4 30.53 34.10 -47.52
CA CYS A 4 29.30 33.47 -46.99
C CYS A 4 29.60 32.86 -45.61
N ARG A 5 29.03 33.42 -44.54
CA ARG A 5 29.10 32.85 -43.18
C ARG A 5 28.01 31.81 -43.03
N LEU A 6 28.39 30.54 -42.96
CA LEU A 6 27.50 29.47 -42.53
C LEU A 6 27.29 29.57 -41.00
N ILE A 7 26.07 29.84 -40.61
CA ILE A 7 25.63 29.76 -39.23
C ILE A 7 25.22 28.31 -38.97
N SER A 8 26.05 27.59 -38.18
CA SER A 8 25.76 26.25 -37.75
C SER A 8 24.82 26.34 -36.55
N VAL A 9 23.56 25.97 -36.74
CA VAL A 9 22.58 25.87 -35.65
C VAL A 9 22.73 24.50 -35.00
N CYS A 10 23.38 24.46 -33.84
CA CYS A 10 23.37 23.25 -32.98
C CYS A 10 22.02 23.14 -32.29
N VAL A 11 21.16 22.25 -32.75
CA VAL A 11 19.95 21.85 -32.04
C VAL A 11 20.38 20.91 -30.90
N ALA A 12 20.40 21.44 -29.70
CA ALA A 12 20.60 20.61 -28.50
C ALA A 12 19.32 19.79 -28.24
N LEU A 13 19.38 18.49 -28.55
CA LEU A 13 18.32 17.55 -28.24
C LEU A 13 18.38 17.31 -26.72
N THR A 14 17.53 17.99 -25.93
CA THR A 14 17.36 17.70 -24.51
C THR A 14 16.54 16.40 -24.39
N CYS A 15 17.23 15.30 -24.15
CA CYS A 15 16.56 14.06 -23.71
C CYS A 15 15.93 14.30 -22.35
N LEU A 16 14.63 14.58 -22.30
CA LEU A 16 13.85 14.44 -21.08
C LEU A 16 13.77 12.93 -20.78
N SER A 17 14.62 12.46 -19.89
CA SER A 17 14.45 11.16 -19.25
C SER A 17 13.21 11.26 -18.35
N PHE A 18 12.06 10.80 -18.84
CA PHE A 18 10.95 10.44 -17.97
C PHE A 18 11.43 9.29 -17.10
N ALA A 19 11.75 9.58 -15.83
CA ALA A 19 11.87 8.53 -14.84
C ALA A 19 10.47 7.88 -14.75
N ALA A 20 10.32 6.71 -15.35
CA ALA A 20 9.16 5.87 -15.10
C ALA A 20 9.20 5.53 -13.61
N TYR A 21 8.39 6.18 -12.81
CA TYR A 21 8.13 5.75 -11.44
C TYR A 21 7.57 4.33 -11.54
N ALA A 22 8.36 3.37 -11.13
CA ALA A 22 7.95 1.97 -11.12
C ALA A 22 6.79 1.86 -10.12
N GLN A 23 5.58 1.75 -10.66
CA GLN A 23 4.36 1.58 -9.90
C GLN A 23 4.38 0.20 -9.23
N GLY A 24 4.49 0.17 -7.92
CA GLY A 24 4.53 -1.03 -7.10
C GLY A 24 5.83 -1.84 -7.21
N LYS A 25 6.39 -2.20 -6.09
CA LYS A 25 7.59 -3.06 -6.01
C LYS A 25 7.25 -4.52 -6.26
N PRO A 26 8.19 -5.35 -6.77
CA PRO A 26 7.99 -6.78 -6.84
C PRO A 26 7.81 -7.37 -5.43
N THR A 27 6.87 -8.30 -5.31
CA THR A 27 6.61 -9.00 -4.05
C THR A 27 7.75 -9.99 -3.78
N PRO A 28 8.37 -9.95 -2.58
CA PRO A 28 9.32 -10.96 -2.16
C PRO A 28 8.67 -12.36 -2.12
N LYS A 29 9.48 -13.36 -2.42
CA LYS A 29 9.05 -14.75 -2.31
C LYS A 29 8.58 -15.04 -0.88
N ASP A 30 7.49 -15.76 -0.74
CA ASP A 30 6.93 -16.20 0.54
C ASP A 30 6.51 -15.07 1.50
N ALA A 31 6.27 -13.84 0.99
CA ALA A 31 5.68 -12.77 1.75
C ALA A 31 4.26 -13.13 2.19
N VAL A 32 3.96 -12.98 3.49
CA VAL A 32 2.64 -13.31 4.05
C VAL A 32 2.18 -12.19 4.96
N LEU A 33 1.00 -11.64 4.65
CA LEU A 33 0.30 -10.66 5.46
C LEU A 33 -0.94 -11.31 6.08
N TYR A 34 -1.18 -11.12 7.38
CA TYR A 34 -2.26 -11.80 8.09
C TYR A 34 -2.72 -11.01 9.32
N PHE A 35 -3.92 -11.32 9.81
CA PHE A 35 -4.38 -10.82 11.10
C PHE A 35 -3.84 -11.68 12.25
N VAL A 36 -3.14 -11.06 13.19
CA VAL A 36 -2.87 -11.68 14.49
C VAL A 36 -4.16 -11.68 15.33
N TRP A 37 -4.91 -10.56 15.26
CA TRP A 37 -6.23 -10.38 15.87
C TRP A 37 -6.99 -9.27 15.11
N PRO A 38 -8.29 -9.38 14.89
CA PRO A 38 -9.17 -10.51 15.20
C PRO A 38 -9.01 -11.67 14.20
N GLN A 39 -9.59 -12.84 14.54
CA GLN A 39 -9.74 -13.96 13.62
C GLN A 39 -11.06 -13.87 12.89
N ASP A 40 -11.19 -14.58 11.75
CA ASP A 40 -12.44 -14.65 11.01
C ASP A 40 -13.59 -15.18 11.89
N GLY A 41 -14.78 -14.57 11.74
CA GLY A 41 -15.98 -14.92 12.51
C GLY A 41 -16.02 -14.36 13.93
N THR A 42 -15.01 -13.62 14.40
CA THR A 42 -14.97 -13.09 15.77
C THR A 42 -16.13 -12.13 16.03
N THR A 43 -16.76 -12.28 17.20
CA THR A 43 -17.72 -11.31 17.75
C THR A 43 -17.04 -10.45 18.82
N ILE A 44 -17.12 -9.14 18.69
CA ILE A 44 -16.39 -8.16 19.50
C ILE A 44 -17.39 -7.18 20.12
N LYS A 45 -17.16 -6.77 21.37
CA LYS A 45 -17.94 -5.71 22.03
C LYS A 45 -17.17 -4.39 22.00
N GLY A 46 -17.74 -3.39 21.31
CA GLY A 46 -17.12 -2.07 21.19
C GLY A 46 -15.82 -2.05 20.40
N GLY A 47 -14.98 -1.03 20.66
CA GLY A 47 -13.70 -0.89 19.97
C GLY A 47 -12.66 -1.94 20.42
N PHE A 48 -11.74 -2.29 19.49
CA PHE A 48 -10.78 -3.35 19.71
C PHE A 48 -9.39 -3.00 19.17
N TRP A 49 -8.35 -3.68 19.68
CA TRP A 49 -7.02 -3.61 19.09
C TRP A 49 -6.92 -4.60 17.94
N CYS A 50 -6.79 -4.06 16.72
CA CYS A 50 -6.50 -4.88 15.55
C CYS A 50 -4.97 -5.03 15.42
N ARG A 51 -4.47 -6.27 15.33
CA ARG A 51 -3.04 -6.59 15.27
C ARG A 51 -2.69 -7.23 13.96
N PHE A 52 -1.65 -6.71 13.32
CA PHE A 52 -1.22 -7.08 11.99
C PHE A 52 0.03 -7.96 12.07
N GLY A 53 0.08 -8.99 11.24
CA GLY A 53 1.24 -9.86 11.12
C GLY A 53 1.81 -9.80 9.72
N LEU A 54 3.14 -9.73 9.61
CA LEU A 54 3.88 -9.76 8.35
C LEU A 54 5.06 -10.71 8.47
N ARG A 55 5.21 -11.62 7.50
CA ARG A 55 6.36 -12.53 7.42
C ARG A 55 7.11 -12.31 6.13
N ASN A 56 8.43 -12.51 6.19
CA ASN A 56 9.39 -12.44 5.07
C ASN A 56 9.45 -11.04 4.40
N MET A 57 8.99 -10.02 5.12
CA MET A 57 9.13 -8.61 4.77
C MET A 57 9.28 -7.76 6.04
N GLY A 58 9.85 -6.58 5.89
CA GLY A 58 9.94 -5.58 6.95
C GLY A 58 8.75 -4.62 6.95
N VAL A 59 8.39 -4.12 8.14
CA VAL A 59 7.48 -2.97 8.28
C VAL A 59 8.32 -1.70 8.34
N THR A 60 7.91 -0.66 7.60
CA THR A 60 8.61 0.63 7.55
C THR A 60 7.64 1.80 7.55
N HIS A 61 8.17 3.03 7.65
CA HIS A 61 7.36 4.23 7.47
C HIS A 61 6.97 4.43 6.00
N ALA A 62 5.84 5.08 5.77
CA ALA A 62 5.49 5.59 4.45
C ALA A 62 6.57 6.58 3.97
N GLY A 63 6.93 6.52 2.70
CA GLY A 63 8.02 7.31 2.14
C GLY A 63 9.40 6.64 2.23
N ASP A 64 9.62 5.71 3.16
CA ASP A 64 10.86 4.96 3.26
C ASP A 64 10.95 3.88 2.19
N ASN A 65 11.98 3.94 1.35
CA ASN A 65 12.11 3.07 0.19
C ASN A 65 13.12 1.92 0.42
N TYR A 66 12.99 1.21 1.55
CA TYR A 66 13.81 0.02 1.81
C TYR A 66 13.36 -1.17 0.97
N GLN A 67 14.32 -2.04 0.63
CA GLN A 67 14.04 -3.26 -0.09
C GLN A 67 13.21 -4.22 0.79
N ASN A 68 12.25 -4.92 0.20
CA ASN A 68 11.41 -5.91 0.87
C ASN A 68 10.71 -5.37 2.14
N SER A 69 10.29 -4.13 2.11
CA SER A 69 9.57 -3.50 3.21
C SER A 69 8.44 -2.60 2.71
N GLY A 70 7.44 -2.45 3.56
CA GLY A 70 6.28 -1.61 3.31
C GLY A 70 5.55 -1.26 4.59
N HIS A 71 4.40 -0.62 4.48
CA HIS A 71 3.55 -0.24 5.60
C HIS A 71 2.14 -0.75 5.42
N HIS A 72 1.45 -0.93 6.55
CA HIS A 72 0.11 -1.52 6.55
C HIS A 72 -0.97 -0.53 6.14
N HIS A 73 -1.96 -1.05 5.42
CA HIS A 73 -3.27 -0.45 5.24
C HIS A 73 -4.34 -1.46 5.68
N LEU A 74 -5.46 -0.97 6.20
CA LEU A 74 -6.62 -1.79 6.57
C LEU A 74 -7.84 -1.32 5.77
N LEU A 75 -8.38 -2.22 4.97
CA LEU A 75 -9.61 -2.05 4.22
C LEU A 75 -10.79 -2.54 5.06
N ILE A 76 -11.81 -1.69 5.21
CA ILE A 76 -13.02 -1.95 6.00
C ILE A 76 -14.22 -1.86 5.07
N ASP A 77 -14.96 -2.96 4.93
CA ASP A 77 -16.16 -3.07 4.09
C ASP A 77 -15.92 -2.72 2.59
N VAL A 78 -14.69 -2.85 2.14
CA VAL A 78 -14.32 -2.63 0.73
C VAL A 78 -14.58 -3.89 -0.07
N ASN A 79 -15.40 -3.78 -1.13
CA ASN A 79 -15.76 -4.87 -2.03
C ASN A 79 -15.08 -4.76 -3.39
N GLU A 80 -14.65 -3.57 -3.77
CA GLU A 80 -13.97 -3.30 -5.02
C GLU A 80 -12.61 -3.99 -5.05
N PRO A 81 -12.21 -4.55 -6.21
CA PRO A 81 -10.87 -5.08 -6.38
C PRO A 81 -9.81 -4.01 -6.16
N LEU A 82 -8.71 -4.38 -5.52
CA LEU A 82 -7.54 -3.52 -5.40
C LEU A 82 -6.91 -3.31 -6.78
N ASP A 83 -6.74 -2.05 -7.21
CA ASP A 83 -5.98 -1.73 -8.43
C ASP A 83 -4.48 -1.70 -8.09
N PRO A 84 -3.66 -2.60 -8.67
CA PRO A 84 -2.22 -2.62 -8.40
C PRO A 84 -1.44 -1.47 -9.07
N ASN A 85 -2.10 -0.64 -9.86
CA ASN A 85 -1.50 0.48 -10.58
C ASN A 85 -1.85 1.85 -9.98
N GLU A 86 -2.71 1.87 -8.97
CA GLU A 86 -3.11 3.09 -8.27
C GLU A 86 -2.65 3.04 -6.81
N PRO A 87 -2.31 4.18 -6.20
CA PRO A 87 -2.05 4.24 -4.78
C PRO A 87 -3.28 3.78 -3.98
N ILE A 88 -3.04 3.05 -2.89
CA ILE A 88 -4.11 2.65 -1.98
C ILE A 88 -4.78 3.92 -1.42
N ALA A 89 -6.08 4.02 -1.55
CA ALA A 89 -6.86 5.15 -1.05
C ALA A 89 -6.65 5.34 0.47
N GLN A 90 -6.90 6.56 0.95
CA GLN A 90 -6.82 6.93 2.37
C GLN A 90 -8.11 7.65 2.75
N ASP A 91 -9.03 6.92 3.36
CA ASP A 91 -10.33 7.41 3.79
C ASP A 91 -10.85 6.57 4.97
N LYS A 92 -12.14 6.69 5.30
CA LYS A 92 -12.77 5.96 6.41
C LYS A 92 -12.79 4.44 6.21
N SER A 93 -12.74 3.96 4.97
CA SER A 93 -12.73 2.55 4.60
C SER A 93 -11.32 2.03 4.25
N HIS A 94 -10.34 2.92 4.12
CA HIS A 94 -8.96 2.60 3.76
C HIS A 94 -8.03 3.27 4.78
N LEU A 95 -7.86 2.64 5.94
CA LEU A 95 -7.01 3.19 7.00
C LEU A 95 -5.54 3.00 6.67
N HIS A 96 -4.75 4.03 6.90
CA HIS A 96 -3.34 4.11 6.59
C HIS A 96 -2.48 4.11 7.86
N PHE A 97 -1.46 3.26 7.93
CA PHE A 97 -0.56 3.09 9.09
C PHE A 97 0.88 3.42 8.69
N GLY A 98 1.10 4.65 8.24
CA GLY A 98 2.34 5.12 7.65
C GLY A 98 3.49 5.36 8.63
N ALA A 99 3.29 5.21 9.94
CA ALA A 99 4.36 5.30 10.93
C ALA A 99 4.90 3.93 11.38
N GLY A 100 4.73 2.89 10.56
CA GLY A 100 5.22 1.55 10.85
C GLY A 100 4.44 0.81 11.94
N GLN A 101 3.18 1.19 12.17
CA GLN A 101 2.33 0.54 13.15
C GLN A 101 2.05 -0.91 12.74
N THR A 102 2.06 -1.81 13.73
CA THR A 102 1.69 -3.22 13.60
C THR A 102 0.40 -3.55 14.35
N GLU A 103 -0.19 -2.57 15.00
CA GLU A 103 -1.51 -2.64 15.63
C GLU A 103 -2.16 -1.26 15.69
N ALA A 104 -3.50 -1.25 15.76
CA ALA A 104 -4.27 -0.02 15.92
C ALA A 104 -5.58 -0.26 16.66
N ARG A 105 -6.04 0.75 17.39
CA ARG A 105 -7.39 0.75 17.96
C ARG A 105 -8.39 1.02 16.85
N ILE A 106 -9.32 0.09 16.64
CA ILE A 106 -10.38 0.19 15.64
C ILE A 106 -11.72 0.30 16.35
N GLU A 107 -12.55 1.23 15.89
CA GLU A 107 -13.91 1.42 16.35
C GLU A 107 -14.86 1.37 15.15
N LEU A 108 -15.79 0.45 15.18
CA LEU A 108 -16.79 0.24 14.13
C LEU A 108 -18.18 0.26 14.75
N PRO A 109 -19.19 0.70 14.01
CA PRO A 109 -20.58 0.63 14.46
C PRO A 109 -21.00 -0.83 14.67
N PRO A 110 -22.05 -1.07 15.48
CA PRO A 110 -22.61 -2.43 15.61
C PRO A 110 -23.03 -2.97 14.25
N GLY A 111 -22.69 -4.22 13.98
CA GLY A 111 -22.99 -4.87 12.71
C GLY A 111 -21.95 -5.90 12.27
N LYS A 112 -22.11 -6.38 11.05
CA LYS A 112 -21.16 -7.26 10.37
C LYS A 112 -20.24 -6.41 9.51
N HIS A 113 -18.93 -6.61 9.66
CA HIS A 113 -17.91 -5.89 8.91
C HIS A 113 -16.92 -6.86 8.28
N THR A 114 -16.38 -6.50 7.14
CA THR A 114 -15.25 -7.20 6.52
C THR A 114 -13.98 -6.39 6.72
N LEU A 115 -12.88 -7.09 6.97
CA LEU A 115 -11.55 -6.49 7.16
C LEU A 115 -10.56 -7.19 6.24
N GLN A 116 -9.67 -6.43 5.61
CA GLN A 116 -8.55 -6.97 4.84
C GLN A 116 -7.32 -6.08 4.98
N LEU A 117 -6.17 -6.69 5.22
CA LEU A 117 -4.90 -5.96 5.22
C LEU A 117 -4.31 -5.91 3.81
N VAL A 118 -3.68 -4.80 3.50
CA VAL A 118 -2.87 -4.60 2.30
C VAL A 118 -1.54 -3.97 2.71
N LEU A 119 -0.44 -4.41 2.11
CA LEU A 119 0.85 -3.78 2.29
C LEU A 119 1.12 -2.80 1.15
N GLY A 120 1.36 -1.54 1.49
CA GLY A 120 1.76 -0.48 0.57
C GLY A 120 3.28 -0.29 0.55
N ASP A 121 3.83 0.04 -0.61
CA ASP A 121 5.23 0.47 -0.73
C ASP A 121 5.42 1.93 -0.28
N ALA A 122 6.63 2.49 -0.43
CA ALA A 122 6.93 3.87 -0.04
C ALA A 122 5.98 4.92 -0.63
N GLY A 123 5.43 4.67 -1.82
CA GLY A 123 4.48 5.54 -2.53
C GLY A 123 3.02 5.13 -2.35
N HIS A 124 2.70 4.24 -1.42
CA HIS A 124 1.36 3.68 -1.18
C HIS A 124 0.85 2.76 -2.28
N TYR A 125 1.67 2.36 -3.25
CA TYR A 125 1.25 1.40 -4.25
C TYR A 125 1.27 -0.02 -3.68
N PRO A 126 0.29 -0.86 -4.05
CA PRO A 126 0.36 -2.28 -3.77
C PRO A 126 1.61 -2.91 -4.39
N PHE A 127 2.19 -3.90 -3.73
CA PHE A 127 3.24 -4.75 -4.33
C PHE A 127 2.70 -5.52 -5.54
N LYS A 128 3.60 -6.05 -6.37
CA LYS A 128 3.23 -6.82 -7.58
C LYS A 128 3.84 -8.23 -7.53
N PRO A 129 3.00 -9.28 -7.34
CA PRO A 129 1.54 -9.25 -7.04
C PRO A 129 1.25 -8.60 -5.68
N PRO A 130 -0.01 -8.14 -5.42
CA PRO A 130 -0.34 -7.50 -4.15
C PRO A 130 -0.10 -8.41 -2.94
N VAL A 131 0.50 -7.85 -1.88
CA VAL A 131 0.64 -8.51 -0.58
C VAL A 131 -0.60 -8.16 0.24
N VAL A 132 -1.53 -9.09 0.30
CA VAL A 132 -2.82 -8.92 0.99
C VAL A 132 -3.06 -10.07 1.95
N SER A 133 -3.82 -9.82 3.02
CA SER A 133 -4.32 -10.88 3.89
C SER A 133 -5.57 -11.54 3.31
N ASP A 134 -5.97 -12.64 3.89
CA ASP A 134 -7.36 -13.11 3.76
C ASP A 134 -8.32 -12.00 4.20
N LYS A 135 -9.47 -11.91 3.51
CA LYS A 135 -10.57 -11.05 3.94
C LYS A 135 -11.33 -11.78 5.05
N ILE A 136 -11.34 -11.21 6.23
CA ILE A 136 -12.04 -11.76 7.39
C ILE A 136 -13.35 -11.00 7.64
N THR A 137 -14.27 -11.65 8.36
CA THR A 137 -15.53 -11.05 8.82
C THR A 137 -15.52 -10.97 10.34
N VAL A 138 -15.92 -9.82 10.88
CA VAL A 138 -16.13 -9.62 12.32
C VAL A 138 -17.56 -9.11 12.57
N ARG A 139 -18.07 -9.37 13.77
CA ARG A 139 -19.36 -8.84 14.22
C ARG A 139 -19.16 -7.97 15.44
N ILE A 140 -19.55 -6.70 15.34
CA ILE A 140 -19.53 -5.75 16.45
C ILE A 140 -20.89 -5.75 17.15
N LYS A 141 -20.88 -5.79 18.51
CA LYS A 141 -22.07 -5.74 19.38
C LYS A 141 -22.05 -4.49 20.25
#